data_d5d1f41ee80383a8751f109a2963a89b
#
_entry.id   d5d1f41ee80383a8751f109a2963a89b
#
_cell.length_a   1.000
_cell.length_b   1.000
_cell.length_c   1.000
_cell.angle_alpha   90.00
_cell.angle_beta   90.00
_cell.angle_gamma   90.00
#
_symmetry.space_group_name_H-M   'P 1'
#
loop_
_entity.id
_entity.type
_entity.pdbx_description
1 polymer ?
#
loop_
_entity_poly.entity_id
_entity_poly.type
_entity_poly.pdbx_seq_one_letter_code
_entity_poly.pdbx_strand_id
1 'polypeptide(L)'
;MPTYSTRARIALSLLAAAGLAAAALATSPIASAATNPAKYEKAQVGLTYTVYAPTTSIELKRSSFQLIDCGGGKDEQLIASFGSQMSNSGWINLNESQTGCLDGPDGVGLVTKFKVKGATATIKGSCKGQVSSCSKSNPARLRKGSGYTTVTLPAGSSALKSTFVEVYTAGMSVKDIKEFVSGLEPVQ
;
A
#
# COMPACT_ATOMS: atom_id res chain seq x y z
N MET A 1 73.58 -28.41 46.95
CA MET A 1 72.72 -28.30 48.16
C MET A 1 71.55 -27.43 47.79
N PRO A 2 70.37 -27.70 48.24
CA PRO A 2 69.56 -28.84 47.87
C PRO A 2 68.36 -28.44 46.98
N THR A 3 67.92 -29.43 46.30
CA THR A 3 66.69 -29.62 45.58
C THR A 3 65.42 -29.27 46.35
N TYR A 4 64.42 -28.68 45.74
CA TYR A 4 63.01 -28.92 46.05
C TYR A 4 62.14 -28.96 44.81
N SER A 5 61.63 -30.13 44.60
CA SER A 5 60.54 -30.48 43.69
C SER A 5 59.22 -29.90 44.21
N THR A 6 58.42 -29.30 43.32
CA THR A 6 57.01 -29.05 43.63
C THR A 6 56.16 -29.41 42.49
N ARG A 7 55.29 -30.37 42.70
CA ARG A 7 54.34 -31.03 41.80
C ARG A 7 53.31 -30.05 41.28
N ALA A 8 53.12 -30.12 39.95
CA ALA A 8 52.01 -29.50 39.27
C ALA A 8 50.68 -30.17 39.68
N ARG A 9 49.71 -29.39 40.08
CA ARG A 9 48.31 -29.80 40.17
C ARG A 9 47.58 -29.21 38.96
N ILE A 10 47.17 -30.08 38.08
CA ILE A 10 46.30 -29.75 36.98
C ILE A 10 44.88 -29.58 37.54
N ALA A 11 44.36 -28.37 37.53
CA ALA A 11 42.94 -28.10 37.78
C ALA A 11 42.21 -28.10 36.45
N LEU A 12 41.39 -29.11 36.25
CA LEU A 12 40.47 -29.19 35.11
C LEU A 12 39.31 -28.25 35.39
N SER A 13 39.28 -27.11 34.66
CA SER A 13 38.14 -26.21 34.69
C SER A 13 37.18 -26.60 33.53
N LEU A 14 36.08 -27.25 33.89
CA LEU A 14 34.93 -27.45 32.99
C LEU A 14 34.27 -26.09 32.77
N LEU A 15 34.45 -25.50 31.60
CA LEU A 15 33.61 -24.40 31.11
C LEU A 15 32.33 -24.98 30.52
N ALA A 16 31.25 -24.86 31.27
CA ALA A 16 29.91 -25.07 30.78
C ALA A 16 29.53 -23.89 29.84
N ALA A 17 29.56 -24.10 28.53
CA ALA A 17 29.03 -23.17 27.55
C ALA A 17 27.49 -23.24 27.60
N ALA A 18 26.87 -22.33 28.33
CA ALA A 18 25.43 -22.07 28.25
C ALA A 18 25.13 -21.37 26.92
N GLY A 19 24.71 -22.14 25.92
CA GLY A 19 24.21 -21.61 24.66
C GLY A 19 22.87 -20.88 24.87
N LEU A 20 22.91 -19.56 24.86
CA LEU A 20 21.71 -18.74 24.72
C LEU A 20 21.19 -18.89 23.26
N ALA A 21 20.24 -19.79 23.05
CA ALA A 21 19.43 -19.78 21.85
C ALA A 21 18.53 -18.54 21.89
N ALA A 22 18.97 -17.47 21.24
CA ALA A 22 18.11 -16.34 20.94
C ALA A 22 17.04 -16.81 19.95
N ALA A 23 15.87 -17.17 20.45
CA ALA A 23 14.68 -17.33 19.64
C ALA A 23 14.35 -15.97 19.03
N ALA A 24 14.76 -15.75 17.79
CA ALA A 24 14.25 -14.65 16.99
C ALA A 24 12.74 -14.88 16.82
N LEU A 25 11.95 -14.22 17.65
CA LEU A 25 10.52 -14.05 17.43
C LEU A 25 10.40 -13.28 16.11
N ALA A 26 10.22 -14.03 15.01
CA ALA A 26 9.76 -13.47 13.77
C ALA A 26 8.38 -12.86 14.07
N THR A 27 8.36 -11.56 14.34
CA THR A 27 7.13 -10.77 14.33
C THR A 27 6.66 -10.77 12.89
N SER A 28 5.86 -11.76 12.52
CA SER A 28 5.09 -11.70 11.28
C SER A 28 4.33 -10.37 11.32
N PRO A 29 4.45 -9.51 10.30
CA PRO A 29 3.64 -8.31 10.25
C PRO A 29 2.19 -8.79 10.33
N ILE A 30 1.47 -8.32 11.34
CA ILE A 30 0.03 -8.55 11.46
C ILE A 30 -0.56 -7.93 10.21
N ALA A 31 -0.85 -8.76 9.20
CA ALA A 31 -1.54 -8.33 8.01
C ALA A 31 -2.84 -7.70 8.51
N SER A 32 -2.98 -6.39 8.36
CA SER A 32 -4.13 -5.66 8.86
C SER A 32 -5.38 -6.31 8.28
N ALA A 33 -6.27 -6.79 9.15
CA ALA A 33 -7.55 -7.41 8.77
C ALA A 33 -8.39 -6.52 7.82
N ALA A 34 -8.01 -5.24 7.69
CA ALA A 34 -8.61 -4.27 6.79
C ALA A 34 -8.41 -4.58 5.30
N THR A 35 -7.32 -5.24 4.90
CA THR A 35 -6.98 -5.45 3.48
C THR A 35 -7.52 -6.76 2.90
N ASN A 36 -7.69 -7.82 3.70
CA ASN A 36 -8.21 -9.15 3.34
C ASN A 36 -7.88 -9.59 1.88
N PRO A 37 -6.67 -10.08 1.61
CA PRO A 37 -6.20 -10.39 0.26
C PRO A 37 -7.10 -11.38 -0.49
N ALA A 38 -7.68 -12.37 0.21
CA ALA A 38 -8.54 -13.39 -0.39
C ALA A 38 -9.76 -12.84 -1.16
N LYS A 39 -10.22 -11.61 -0.84
CA LYS A 39 -11.27 -10.98 -1.64
C LYS A 39 -10.76 -10.46 -2.98
N TYR A 40 -9.52 -9.97 -3.01
CA TYR A 40 -8.87 -9.51 -4.23
C TYR A 40 -8.49 -10.70 -5.14
N GLU A 41 -7.97 -11.78 -4.55
CA GLU A 41 -7.69 -13.04 -5.25
C GLU A 41 -8.97 -13.59 -5.90
N LYS A 42 -10.08 -13.62 -5.16
CA LYS A 42 -11.38 -14.02 -5.72
C LYS A 42 -11.83 -13.10 -6.84
N ALA A 43 -11.60 -11.80 -6.74
CA ALA A 43 -11.97 -10.84 -7.77
C ALA A 43 -11.10 -10.98 -9.03
N GLN A 44 -9.85 -11.46 -8.91
CA GLN A 44 -8.98 -11.70 -10.06
C GLN A 44 -9.58 -12.73 -11.04
N VAL A 45 -10.39 -13.65 -10.54
CA VAL A 45 -11.00 -14.69 -11.37
C VAL A 45 -12.01 -14.06 -12.34
N GLY A 46 -11.73 -14.12 -13.63
CA GLY A 46 -12.58 -13.57 -14.70
C GLY A 46 -12.17 -12.18 -15.18
N LEU A 47 -11.26 -11.49 -14.51
CA LEU A 47 -10.71 -10.21 -14.99
C LEU A 47 -9.49 -10.43 -15.89
N THR A 48 -9.35 -9.61 -16.95
CA THR A 48 -8.22 -9.70 -17.89
C THR A 48 -7.04 -8.79 -17.49
N TYR A 49 -7.19 -7.96 -16.49
CA TYR A 49 -6.12 -7.14 -15.91
C TYR A 49 -5.69 -7.67 -14.54
N THR A 50 -4.50 -7.29 -14.11
CA THR A 50 -3.97 -7.69 -12.79
C THR A 50 -4.68 -6.95 -11.68
N VAL A 51 -5.29 -7.65 -10.74
CA VAL A 51 -5.83 -7.06 -9.51
C VAL A 51 -4.70 -6.80 -8.52
N TYR A 52 -4.73 -5.65 -7.88
CA TYR A 52 -3.77 -5.21 -6.87
C TYR A 52 -4.44 -5.09 -5.50
N ALA A 53 -3.93 -5.82 -4.53
CA ALA A 53 -4.40 -5.71 -3.15
C ALA A 53 -3.52 -4.72 -2.37
N PRO A 54 -4.10 -3.79 -1.57
CA PRO A 54 -3.29 -2.95 -0.70
C PRO A 54 -2.74 -3.77 0.47
N THR A 55 -1.45 -3.64 0.74
CA THR A 55 -0.78 -4.22 1.91
C THR A 55 -0.97 -3.38 3.17
N THR A 56 -1.38 -2.12 3.00
CA THR A 56 -1.73 -1.20 4.08
C THR A 56 -3.03 -0.48 3.76
N SER A 57 -3.84 -0.20 4.75
CA SER A 57 -5.04 0.63 4.65
C SER A 57 -4.87 2.00 5.32
N ILE A 58 -3.63 2.33 5.76
CA ILE A 58 -3.34 3.55 6.54
C ILE A 58 -4.28 3.64 7.76
N GLU A 59 -4.42 2.52 8.49
CA GLU A 59 -5.29 2.35 9.66
C GLU A 59 -6.80 2.52 9.40
N LEU A 60 -7.21 2.68 8.14
CA LEU A 60 -8.62 2.76 7.77
C LEU A 60 -9.24 1.37 7.65
N LYS A 61 -10.45 1.20 8.16
CA LYS A 61 -11.24 -0.02 7.97
C LYS A 61 -11.83 -0.04 6.56
N ARG A 62 -11.78 -1.19 5.89
CA ARG A 62 -12.47 -1.34 4.61
C ARG A 62 -13.98 -1.24 4.82
N SER A 63 -14.62 -0.32 4.10
CA SER A 63 -16.05 -0.03 4.18
C SER A 63 -16.85 -0.69 3.07
N SER A 64 -16.26 -0.86 1.87
CA SER A 64 -16.93 -1.55 0.76
C SER A 64 -15.93 -2.31 -0.12
N PHE A 65 -16.45 -3.25 -0.93
CA PHE A 65 -15.72 -3.98 -1.94
C PHE A 65 -16.73 -4.53 -2.96
N GLN A 66 -16.58 -4.15 -4.23
CA GLN A 66 -17.52 -4.56 -5.29
C GLN A 66 -16.83 -4.57 -6.66
N LEU A 67 -17.38 -5.37 -7.56
CA LEU A 67 -17.12 -5.30 -8.99
C LEU A 67 -18.31 -4.60 -9.64
N ILE A 68 -18.07 -3.69 -10.57
CA ILE A 68 -19.09 -3.00 -11.33
C ILE A 68 -18.78 -3.07 -12.81
N ASP A 69 -19.81 -3.27 -13.63
CA ASP A 69 -19.71 -3.25 -15.09
C ASP A 69 -19.38 -1.82 -15.56
N CYS A 70 -18.31 -1.70 -16.34
CA CYS A 70 -17.94 -0.44 -17.00
C CYS A 70 -18.76 -0.15 -18.28
N GLY A 71 -19.55 -1.11 -18.75
CA GLY A 71 -20.28 -1.03 -20.00
C GLY A 71 -19.39 -1.17 -21.24
N GLY A 72 -20.01 -1.27 -22.41
CA GLY A 72 -19.30 -1.28 -23.68
C GLY A 72 -18.39 -2.49 -23.93
N GLY A 73 -18.64 -3.62 -23.25
CA GLY A 73 -17.82 -4.84 -23.37
C GLY A 73 -16.42 -4.73 -22.74
N LYS A 74 -16.22 -3.77 -21.87
CA LYS A 74 -15.01 -3.66 -21.03
C LYS A 74 -15.12 -4.61 -19.83
N ASP A 75 -13.95 -4.98 -19.27
CA ASP A 75 -13.90 -5.68 -17.99
C ASP A 75 -14.60 -4.88 -16.89
N GLU A 76 -15.08 -5.60 -15.87
CA GLU A 76 -15.58 -4.99 -14.66
C GLU A 76 -14.49 -4.16 -13.97
N GLN A 77 -14.89 -3.08 -13.32
CA GLN A 77 -14.04 -2.29 -12.43
C GLN A 77 -14.16 -2.82 -11.01
N LEU A 78 -13.02 -3.07 -10.38
CA LEU A 78 -12.95 -3.34 -8.95
C LEU A 78 -12.96 -2.01 -8.19
N ILE A 79 -13.85 -1.90 -7.19
CA ILE A 79 -13.91 -0.75 -6.28
C ILE A 79 -13.79 -1.24 -4.84
N ALA A 80 -12.82 -0.68 -4.11
CA ALA A 80 -12.64 -0.92 -2.68
C ALA A 80 -12.54 0.41 -1.92
N SER A 81 -13.37 0.59 -0.90
CA SER A 81 -13.35 1.80 -0.08
C SER A 81 -12.85 1.51 1.33
N PHE A 82 -12.13 2.46 1.91
CA PHE A 82 -11.58 2.43 3.26
C PHE A 82 -11.93 3.72 3.98
N GLY A 83 -12.34 3.62 5.24
CA GLY A 83 -12.80 4.75 6.02
C GLY A 83 -14.18 5.24 5.61
N SER A 84 -14.46 6.50 5.90
CA SER A 84 -15.73 7.17 5.55
C SER A 84 -15.47 8.60 5.15
N GLN A 85 -16.10 9.05 4.06
CA GLN A 85 -16.04 10.45 3.64
C GLN A 85 -16.54 11.45 4.69
N MET A 86 -17.42 10.98 5.59
CA MET A 86 -18.01 11.80 6.65
C MET A 86 -17.16 11.82 7.93
N SER A 87 -16.09 11.00 8.00
CA SER A 87 -15.25 10.93 9.18
C SER A 87 -14.03 11.87 9.05
N ASN A 88 -13.58 12.40 10.18
CA ASN A 88 -12.33 13.18 10.24
C ASN A 88 -11.08 12.31 10.10
N SER A 89 -11.23 10.98 10.12
CA SER A 89 -10.12 10.01 10.04
C SER A 89 -9.60 9.77 8.62
N GLY A 90 -10.26 10.33 7.62
CA GLY A 90 -9.92 10.16 6.22
C GLY A 90 -10.68 9.05 5.51
N TRP A 91 -10.56 9.05 4.20
CA TRP A 91 -11.23 8.11 3.30
C TRP A 91 -10.38 7.86 2.06
N ILE A 92 -10.38 6.61 1.61
CA ILE A 92 -9.75 6.16 0.37
C ILE A 92 -10.77 5.34 -0.42
N ASN A 93 -10.86 5.61 -1.72
CA ASN A 93 -11.58 4.77 -2.67
C ASN A 93 -10.59 4.34 -3.76
N LEU A 94 -10.30 3.06 -3.82
CA LEU A 94 -9.44 2.42 -4.80
C LEU A 94 -10.31 1.89 -5.93
N ASN A 95 -10.03 2.31 -7.15
CA ASN A 95 -10.65 1.81 -8.36
C ASN A 95 -9.58 1.19 -9.25
N GLU A 96 -9.83 -0.01 -9.72
CA GLU A 96 -8.95 -0.75 -10.62
C GLU A 96 -9.71 -1.18 -11.86
N SER A 97 -9.11 -0.98 -13.03
CA SER A 97 -9.70 -1.37 -14.31
C SER A 97 -8.61 -1.60 -15.36
N GLN A 98 -8.96 -2.20 -16.49
CA GLN A 98 -8.07 -2.27 -17.64
C GLN A 98 -7.83 -0.87 -18.25
N THR A 99 -8.89 -0.08 -18.34
CA THR A 99 -8.89 1.32 -18.78
C THR A 99 -9.83 2.08 -17.87
N GLY A 100 -9.54 3.32 -17.50
CA GLY A 100 -10.44 4.09 -16.65
C GLY A 100 -11.90 3.96 -17.09
N CYS A 101 -12.77 3.58 -16.16
CA CYS A 101 -14.21 3.45 -16.39
C CYS A 101 -14.95 4.78 -16.23
N LEU A 102 -14.38 5.64 -15.41
CA LEU A 102 -14.95 6.95 -15.09
C LEU A 102 -14.02 8.05 -15.57
N ASP A 103 -14.59 9.15 -16.00
CA ASP A 103 -13.82 10.37 -16.20
C ASP A 103 -13.30 10.87 -14.85
N GLY A 104 -12.03 11.26 -14.83
CA GLY A 104 -11.43 11.83 -13.62
C GLY A 104 -12.14 13.13 -13.21
N PRO A 105 -12.01 13.54 -11.95
CA PRO A 105 -12.69 14.73 -11.43
C PRO A 105 -12.19 15.99 -12.14
N ASP A 106 -13.12 16.86 -12.50
CA ASP A 106 -12.82 18.20 -13.02
C ASP A 106 -12.21 19.10 -11.94
N GLY A 107 -11.49 20.12 -12.37
CA GLY A 107 -11.00 21.19 -11.49
C GLY A 107 -9.90 20.75 -10.51
N VAL A 108 -9.18 19.66 -10.77
CA VAL A 108 -8.06 19.19 -9.96
C VAL A 108 -6.71 19.63 -10.54
N GLY A 109 -5.82 20.14 -9.68
CA GLY A 109 -4.47 20.57 -10.02
C GLY A 109 -3.40 19.53 -9.64
N LEU A 110 -2.28 19.53 -10.38
CA LEU A 110 -1.14 18.67 -10.06
C LEU A 110 -0.54 19.07 -8.70
N VAL A 111 -0.43 18.10 -7.80
CA VAL A 111 0.25 18.22 -6.51
C VAL A 111 1.67 17.69 -6.60
N THR A 112 1.85 16.44 -7.01
CA THR A 112 3.16 15.80 -7.14
C THR A 112 3.09 14.55 -8.02
N LYS A 113 4.28 14.06 -8.41
CA LYS A 113 4.46 12.75 -9.05
C LYS A 113 5.46 11.94 -8.22
N PHE A 114 5.32 10.61 -8.27
CA PHE A 114 6.26 9.70 -7.63
C PHE A 114 6.35 8.38 -8.41
N LYS A 115 7.40 7.59 -8.13
CA LYS A 115 7.57 6.28 -8.76
C LYS A 115 6.99 5.19 -7.87
N VAL A 116 6.30 4.24 -8.50
CA VAL A 116 5.80 3.02 -7.89
C VAL A 116 5.86 1.87 -8.91
N LYS A 117 6.52 0.76 -8.56
CA LYS A 117 6.68 -0.42 -9.42
C LYS A 117 7.12 -0.09 -10.88
N GLY A 118 8.05 0.86 -11.00
CA GLY A 118 8.55 1.34 -12.31
C GLY A 118 7.64 2.35 -13.02
N ALA A 119 6.37 2.43 -12.66
CA ALA A 119 5.42 3.40 -13.20
C ALA A 119 5.53 4.78 -12.56
N THR A 120 4.87 5.78 -13.13
CA THR A 120 4.77 7.12 -12.55
C THR A 120 3.34 7.38 -12.08
N ALA A 121 3.15 7.44 -10.77
CA ALA A 121 1.91 7.88 -10.16
C ALA A 121 1.82 9.40 -10.13
N THR A 122 0.63 9.93 -10.39
CA THR A 122 0.35 11.37 -10.40
C THR A 122 -0.71 11.69 -9.36
N ILE A 123 -0.37 12.50 -8.36
CA ILE A 123 -1.33 13.01 -7.37
C ILE A 123 -1.81 14.37 -7.83
N LYS A 124 -3.12 14.51 -7.99
CA LYS A 124 -3.84 15.75 -8.20
C LYS A 124 -4.68 16.06 -6.96
N GLY A 125 -5.04 17.30 -6.73
CA GLY A 125 -5.87 17.69 -5.60
C GLY A 125 -6.89 18.75 -5.98
N SER A 126 -8.09 18.67 -5.41
CA SER A 126 -9.03 19.77 -5.38
C SER A 126 -8.78 20.55 -4.10
N CYS A 127 -8.51 21.83 -4.25
CA CYS A 127 -8.31 22.73 -3.13
C CYS A 127 -9.51 23.69 -3.08
N LYS A 128 -10.00 24.00 -1.87
CA LYS A 128 -11.00 25.07 -1.71
C LYS A 128 -10.43 26.37 -2.29
N GLY A 129 -11.03 26.83 -3.37
CA GLY A 129 -10.55 27.99 -4.13
C GLY A 129 -10.08 27.61 -5.54
N GLN A 130 -9.37 28.52 -6.20
CA GLN A 130 -8.91 28.29 -7.56
C GLN A 130 -7.89 27.14 -7.63
N VAL A 131 -7.93 26.35 -8.71
CA VAL A 131 -7.01 25.23 -8.98
C VAL A 131 -5.53 25.63 -8.85
N SER A 132 -5.20 26.88 -9.18
CA SER A 132 -3.88 27.49 -8.99
C SER A 132 -3.42 27.54 -7.52
N SER A 133 -4.33 27.42 -6.55
CA SER A 133 -4.02 27.44 -5.12
C SER A 133 -3.56 26.10 -4.55
N CYS A 134 -3.65 25.01 -5.32
CA CYS A 134 -3.06 23.70 -5.01
C CYS A 134 -1.57 23.69 -5.34
N SER A 135 -0.78 24.52 -4.67
CA SER A 135 0.66 24.55 -4.93
C SER A 135 1.32 23.25 -4.44
N LYS A 136 2.34 22.80 -5.21
CA LYS A 136 3.18 21.64 -4.91
C LYS A 136 3.78 21.67 -3.48
N SER A 137 3.83 22.84 -2.87
CA SER A 137 4.54 23.09 -1.62
C SER A 137 3.68 23.01 -0.35
N ASN A 138 2.36 22.76 -0.45
CA ASN A 138 1.51 22.73 0.73
C ASN A 138 0.71 21.42 0.88
N PRO A 139 1.37 20.33 1.39
CA PRO A 139 0.71 19.05 1.64
C PRO A 139 -0.42 19.15 2.69
N ALA A 140 -0.43 20.17 3.55
CA ALA A 140 -1.50 20.37 4.52
C ALA A 140 -2.84 20.75 3.87
N ARG A 141 -2.83 21.25 2.64
CA ARG A 141 -4.07 21.56 1.90
C ARG A 141 -4.80 20.31 1.42
N LEU A 142 -4.07 19.24 1.06
CA LEU A 142 -4.69 17.95 0.70
C LEU A 142 -5.44 17.30 1.87
N ARG A 143 -4.98 17.48 3.11
CA ARG A 143 -5.73 17.00 4.29
C ARG A 143 -7.10 17.64 4.46
N LYS A 144 -7.30 18.85 3.93
CA LYS A 144 -8.56 19.59 3.98
C LYS A 144 -9.39 19.48 2.70
N GLY A 145 -8.85 18.81 1.67
CA GLY A 145 -9.46 18.67 0.36
C GLY A 145 -9.52 17.23 -0.10
N SER A 146 -9.91 17.07 -1.34
CA SER A 146 -9.93 15.76 -2.01
C SER A 146 -8.66 15.57 -2.84
N GLY A 147 -8.10 14.37 -2.81
CA GLY A 147 -7.02 13.92 -3.66
C GLY A 147 -7.52 12.96 -4.74
N TYR A 148 -6.88 12.98 -5.88
CA TYR A 148 -7.08 12.07 -6.98
C TYR A 148 -5.73 11.60 -7.50
N THR A 149 -5.46 10.30 -7.42
CA THR A 149 -4.20 9.72 -7.85
C THR A 149 -4.44 8.74 -8.96
N THR A 150 -3.64 8.81 -10.02
CA THR A 150 -3.69 7.86 -11.13
C THR A 150 -2.33 7.23 -11.35
N VAL A 151 -2.32 5.94 -11.67
CA VAL A 151 -1.13 5.20 -12.12
C VAL A 151 -1.56 3.98 -12.95
N THR A 152 -0.77 3.64 -13.97
CA THR A 152 -0.89 2.36 -14.68
C THR A 152 0.16 1.43 -14.13
N LEU A 153 -0.25 0.42 -13.37
CA LEU A 153 0.63 -0.59 -12.82
C LEU A 153 0.87 -1.72 -13.84
N PRO A 154 2.07 -2.34 -13.83
CA PRO A 154 2.40 -3.40 -14.79
C PRO A 154 1.51 -4.64 -14.62
N ALA A 155 1.47 -5.48 -15.63
CA ALA A 155 0.85 -6.80 -15.53
C ALA A 155 1.63 -7.68 -14.54
N GLY A 156 0.93 -8.40 -13.67
CA GLY A 156 1.51 -9.35 -12.72
C GLY A 156 1.95 -10.66 -13.38
N SER A 157 1.44 -10.97 -14.57
CA SER A 157 1.82 -12.13 -15.38
C SER A 157 1.65 -11.84 -16.87
N SER A 158 2.22 -12.68 -17.73
CA SER A 158 2.09 -12.56 -19.19
C SER A 158 0.66 -12.82 -19.69
N ALA A 159 -0.19 -13.47 -18.90
CA ALA A 159 -1.59 -13.75 -19.23
C ALA A 159 -2.53 -12.58 -18.93
N LEU A 160 -2.09 -11.62 -18.14
CA LEU A 160 -2.89 -10.48 -17.70
C LEU A 160 -2.40 -9.18 -18.35
N LYS A 161 -3.26 -8.19 -18.33
CA LYS A 161 -2.94 -6.83 -18.78
C LYS A 161 -2.52 -5.96 -17.59
N SER A 162 -1.94 -4.81 -17.90
CA SER A 162 -1.69 -3.74 -16.92
C SER A 162 -2.99 -3.21 -16.35
N THR A 163 -2.90 -2.65 -15.16
CA THR A 163 -4.05 -2.13 -14.42
C THR A 163 -3.99 -0.61 -14.35
N PHE A 164 -5.03 0.04 -14.80
CA PHE A 164 -5.24 1.46 -14.53
C PHE A 164 -5.85 1.59 -13.14
N VAL A 165 -5.11 2.25 -12.25
CA VAL A 165 -5.49 2.48 -10.87
C VAL A 165 -5.84 3.94 -10.66
N GLU A 166 -7.00 4.19 -10.07
CA GLU A 166 -7.48 5.48 -9.63
C GLU A 166 -7.73 5.42 -8.13
N VAL A 167 -7.15 6.36 -7.39
CA VAL A 167 -7.34 6.46 -5.93
C VAL A 167 -7.90 7.83 -5.59
N TYR A 168 -9.16 7.83 -5.18
CA TYR A 168 -9.80 9.03 -4.64
C TYR A 168 -9.60 9.08 -3.14
N THR A 169 -9.29 10.23 -2.61
CA THR A 169 -9.05 10.40 -1.17
C THR A 169 -9.69 11.66 -0.63
N ALA A 170 -10.06 11.63 0.64
CA ALA A 170 -10.47 12.81 1.39
C ALA A 170 -9.82 12.77 2.79
N GLY A 171 -9.35 13.91 3.27
CA GLY A 171 -8.72 14.01 4.59
C GLY A 171 -7.34 13.34 4.72
N MET A 172 -6.72 12.92 3.62
CA MET A 172 -5.44 12.21 3.59
C MET A 172 -4.26 13.14 3.33
N SER A 173 -3.10 12.83 3.88
CA SER A 173 -1.86 13.52 3.52
C SER A 173 -1.24 12.94 2.25
N VAL A 174 -0.37 13.72 1.58
CA VAL A 174 0.42 13.22 0.43
C VAL A 174 1.28 11.99 0.83
N LYS A 175 1.77 11.96 2.07
CA LYS A 175 2.54 10.83 2.60
C LYS A 175 1.67 9.58 2.65
N ASP A 176 0.49 9.66 3.23
CA ASP A 176 -0.44 8.54 3.38
C ASP A 176 -0.88 8.01 2.00
N ILE A 177 -1.18 8.92 1.05
CA ILE A 177 -1.54 8.53 -0.32
C ILE A 177 -0.39 7.79 -1.01
N LYS A 178 0.86 8.28 -0.87
CA LYS A 178 2.04 7.61 -1.43
C LYS A 178 2.25 6.24 -0.79
N GLU A 179 2.12 6.14 0.52
CA GLU A 179 2.25 4.88 1.25
C GLU A 179 1.21 3.86 0.80
N PHE A 180 -0.06 4.25 0.72
CA PHE A 180 -1.13 3.39 0.24
C PHE A 180 -0.88 2.89 -1.19
N VAL A 181 -0.60 3.80 -2.13
CA VAL A 181 -0.38 3.43 -3.55
C VAL A 181 0.88 2.60 -3.74
N SER A 182 1.95 2.89 -2.98
CA SER A 182 3.19 2.09 -3.03
C SER A 182 3.02 0.69 -2.44
N GLY A 183 2.06 0.52 -1.53
CA GLY A 183 1.71 -0.76 -0.91
C GLY A 183 0.73 -1.62 -1.72
N LEU A 184 0.38 -1.23 -2.95
CA LEU A 184 -0.42 -2.07 -3.84
C LEU A 184 0.44 -3.22 -4.39
N GLU A 185 0.06 -4.48 -4.10
CA GLU A 185 0.76 -5.67 -4.56
C GLU A 185 -0.16 -6.51 -5.47
N PRO A 186 0.37 -7.09 -6.58
CA PRO A 186 -0.44 -7.94 -7.45
C PRO A 186 -0.87 -9.18 -6.67
N VAL A 187 -2.13 -9.58 -6.80
CA VAL A 187 -2.59 -10.87 -6.29
C VAL A 187 -2.17 -11.99 -7.24
N GLN A 188 -1.96 -13.19 -6.70
CA GLN A 188 -1.51 -14.37 -7.44
C GLN A 188 -2.68 -15.26 -7.84
#